data_2136607c392e9bece5b16a7d45a8a7ff
#
_entry.id   2136607c392e9bece5b16a7d45a8a7ff
#
_cell.length_a   1.000
_cell.length_b   1.000
_cell.length_c   1.000
_cell.angle_alpha   90.00
_cell.angle_beta   90.00
_cell.angle_gamma   90.00
#
_symmetry.space_group_name_H-M   'P 1'
#
loop_
_entity.id
_entity.type
_entity.pdbx_description
1 polymer ?
#
loop_
_entity_poly.entity_id
_entity_poly.type
_entity_poly.pdbx_seq_one_letter_code
_entity_poly.pdbx_strand_id
1 'polypeptide(L)'
;MLKRIQYILLLATLMLGGAAYAGDLEPTMGEDGIYHYDWYHQSFLELEDDITEALDEGKILMVKFDQVGCLYCEKLALETLAEPAINAYVREHFVVVQLDLYGNRDVTDLDGEILPENEMARKWGVLFTPTIYFIGKSTDATTLPQASNATMPGSFGKPTFFGFLQWVREGNYDGGEPFQKYLVRRMDEIRSEMEAARAASS
;
A
#
# COMPACT_ATOMS: atom_id res chain seq x y z
N MET A 1 31.06 -39.94 18.32
CA MET A 1 31.51 -38.83 17.46
C MET A 1 30.47 -38.42 16.38
N LEU A 2 29.70 -39.35 15.83
CA LEU A 2 28.71 -39.02 14.76
C LEU A 2 27.55 -38.11 15.20
N LYS A 3 27.06 -38.18 16.43
CA LYS A 3 25.95 -37.36 16.92
C LYS A 3 26.26 -35.85 17.09
N ARG A 4 27.54 -35.49 17.28
CA ARG A 4 27.95 -34.07 17.41
C ARG A 4 28.07 -33.35 16.05
N ILE A 5 28.29 -34.09 14.96
CA ILE A 5 28.38 -33.56 13.59
C ILE A 5 26.97 -33.22 13.07
N GLN A 6 25.95 -33.98 13.44
CA GLN A 6 24.56 -33.72 13.04
C GLN A 6 23.99 -32.42 13.60
N TYR A 7 24.37 -32.01 14.81
CA TYR A 7 23.91 -30.76 15.42
C TYR A 7 24.59 -29.51 14.82
N ILE A 8 25.81 -29.65 14.29
CA ILE A 8 26.51 -28.53 13.63
C ILE A 8 25.93 -28.26 12.23
N LEU A 9 25.45 -29.28 11.53
CA LEU A 9 24.79 -29.15 10.23
C LEU A 9 23.35 -28.57 10.34
N LEU A 10 22.67 -28.76 11.46
CA LEU A 10 21.32 -28.20 11.70
C LEU A 10 21.34 -26.71 12.08
N LEU A 11 22.44 -26.20 12.63
CA LEU A 11 22.61 -24.80 13.01
C LEU A 11 23.07 -23.90 11.86
N ALA A 12 23.58 -24.48 10.77
CA ALA A 12 24.06 -23.72 9.60
C ALA A 12 22.95 -23.35 8.60
N THR A 13 21.75 -23.90 8.74
CA THR A 13 20.64 -23.66 7.79
C THR A 13 19.66 -22.56 8.22
N LEU A 14 19.88 -21.90 9.37
CA LEU A 14 18.99 -20.86 9.89
C LEU A 14 19.45 -19.42 9.61
N MET A 15 20.49 -19.21 8.83
CA MET A 15 21.07 -17.89 8.53
C MET A 15 20.89 -17.43 7.08
N LEU A 16 19.95 -18.00 6.33
CA LEU A 16 19.65 -17.56 4.94
C LEU A 16 18.24 -17.00 4.80
N GLY A 17 17.90 -16.00 5.58
CA GLY A 17 16.58 -15.37 5.56
C GLY A 17 16.58 -13.86 5.75
N GLY A 18 17.62 -13.19 5.28
CA GLY A 18 17.71 -11.72 5.25
C GLY A 18 18.14 -11.25 3.88
N ALA A 19 17.31 -11.45 2.85
CA ALA A 19 17.49 -10.70 1.62
C ALA A 19 17.23 -9.23 1.93
N ALA A 20 18.28 -8.43 2.01
CA ALA A 20 18.19 -7.00 2.14
C ALA A 20 17.42 -6.43 0.94
N TYR A 21 16.22 -5.93 1.17
CA TYR A 21 15.47 -5.08 0.24
C TYR A 21 16.05 -3.67 0.19
N ALA A 22 17.37 -3.54 0.12
CA ALA A 22 18.06 -2.24 0.19
C ALA A 22 17.95 -1.40 -1.10
N GLY A 23 17.35 -1.93 -2.17
CA GLY A 23 17.32 -1.28 -3.49
C GLY A 23 16.07 -0.44 -3.81
N ASP A 24 14.96 -0.58 -3.06
CA ASP A 24 13.65 -0.13 -3.54
C ASP A 24 12.98 0.91 -2.62
N LEU A 25 13.75 1.63 -1.83
CA LEU A 25 13.22 2.66 -0.92
C LEU A 25 13.00 4.02 -1.60
N GLU A 26 13.59 4.23 -2.76
CA GLU A 26 13.50 5.51 -3.46
C GLU A 26 12.61 5.38 -4.71
N PRO A 27 11.54 6.20 -4.83
CA PRO A 27 10.76 6.24 -6.05
C PRO A 27 11.48 7.02 -7.14
N THR A 28 11.14 6.75 -8.38
CA THR A 28 11.63 7.48 -9.55
C THR A 28 10.54 8.43 -10.08
N MET A 29 10.95 9.61 -10.56
CA MET A 29 10.06 10.52 -11.27
C MET A 29 9.80 9.96 -12.67
N GLY A 30 8.54 9.65 -12.99
CA GLY A 30 8.12 9.22 -14.32
C GLY A 30 8.10 10.36 -15.35
N GLU A 31 7.98 10.01 -16.62
CA GLU A 31 7.80 10.98 -17.71
C GLU A 31 6.48 11.75 -17.60
N ASP A 32 5.50 11.18 -16.89
CA ASP A 32 4.22 11.79 -16.53
C ASP A 32 4.33 12.85 -15.43
N GLY A 33 5.51 13.03 -14.82
CA GLY A 33 5.75 13.98 -13.73
C GLY A 33 5.23 13.54 -12.37
N ILE A 34 4.98 12.25 -12.18
CA ILE A 34 4.54 11.62 -10.93
C ILE A 34 5.64 10.68 -10.44
N TYR A 35 5.77 10.50 -9.12
CA TYR A 35 6.71 9.56 -8.52
C TYR A 35 6.14 8.15 -8.54
N HIS A 36 6.92 7.18 -9.03
CA HIS A 36 6.58 5.76 -9.11
C HIS A 36 7.60 4.92 -8.35
N TYR A 37 7.13 3.83 -7.77
CA TYR A 37 7.98 2.75 -7.27
C TYR A 37 7.96 1.58 -8.27
N ASP A 38 9.11 0.95 -8.50
CA ASP A 38 9.23 -0.19 -9.42
C ASP A 38 8.37 -1.39 -9.00
N TRP A 39 8.04 -1.48 -7.70
CA TRP A 39 7.18 -2.52 -7.14
C TRP A 39 5.68 -2.21 -7.18
N TYR A 40 5.26 -1.05 -7.72
CA TYR A 40 3.85 -0.82 -7.98
C TYR A 40 3.32 -1.82 -9.01
N HIS A 41 2.11 -2.26 -8.80
CA HIS A 41 1.46 -3.21 -9.70
C HIS A 41 1.30 -2.62 -11.10
N GLN A 42 1.74 -3.39 -12.11
CA GLN A 42 1.60 -3.02 -13.52
C GLN A 42 0.20 -3.45 -14.00
N SER A 43 -0.81 -2.70 -13.55
CA SER A 43 -2.21 -2.96 -13.84
C SER A 43 -2.57 -2.58 -15.28
N PHE A 44 -3.50 -3.31 -15.87
CA PHE A 44 -4.24 -2.90 -17.08
C PHE A 44 -5.40 -1.96 -16.74
N LEU A 45 -5.57 -1.60 -15.46
CA LEU A 45 -6.63 -0.74 -14.92
C LEU A 45 -8.04 -1.33 -15.11
N GLU A 46 -8.14 -2.64 -15.06
CA GLU A 46 -9.37 -3.39 -14.92
C GLU A 46 -9.56 -3.74 -13.44
N LEU A 47 -10.40 -2.99 -12.75
CA LEU A 47 -10.47 -3.08 -11.28
C LEU A 47 -10.91 -4.43 -10.73
N GLU A 48 -11.74 -5.17 -11.46
CA GLU A 48 -12.16 -6.50 -11.03
C GLU A 48 -10.98 -7.48 -11.02
N ASP A 49 -10.12 -7.39 -12.04
CA ASP A 49 -8.90 -8.19 -12.14
C ASP A 49 -7.90 -7.78 -11.05
N ASP A 50 -7.65 -6.48 -10.86
CA ASP A 50 -6.76 -5.95 -9.82
C ASP A 50 -7.19 -6.41 -8.41
N ILE A 51 -8.49 -6.40 -8.11
CA ILE A 51 -9.04 -6.89 -6.83
C ILE A 51 -8.79 -8.40 -6.71
N THR A 52 -9.08 -9.16 -7.75
CA THR A 52 -8.93 -10.62 -7.76
C THR A 52 -7.47 -11.01 -7.54
N GLU A 53 -6.55 -10.40 -8.28
CA GLU A 53 -5.11 -10.66 -8.15
C GLU A 53 -4.60 -10.33 -6.74
N ALA A 54 -5.00 -9.19 -6.18
CA ALA A 54 -4.62 -8.82 -4.82
C ALA A 54 -5.10 -9.83 -3.78
N LEU A 55 -6.37 -10.26 -3.89
CA LEU A 55 -6.96 -11.22 -2.96
C LEU A 55 -6.37 -12.63 -3.10
N ASP A 56 -6.05 -13.07 -4.30
CA ASP A 56 -5.39 -14.35 -4.56
C ASP A 56 -3.98 -14.40 -3.95
N GLU A 57 -3.29 -13.26 -3.89
CA GLU A 57 -2.02 -13.11 -3.16
C GLU A 57 -2.20 -12.98 -1.62
N GLY A 58 -3.43 -12.96 -1.12
CA GLY A 58 -3.73 -12.72 0.29
C GLY A 58 -3.43 -11.28 0.73
N LYS A 59 -3.38 -10.34 -0.22
CA LYS A 59 -3.12 -8.92 -0.02
C LYS A 59 -4.38 -8.08 -0.15
N ILE A 60 -4.25 -6.80 0.15
CA ILE A 60 -5.29 -5.78 0.03
C ILE A 60 -4.95 -4.91 -1.19
N LEU A 61 -5.90 -4.67 -2.07
CA LEU A 61 -5.72 -3.70 -3.15
C LEU A 61 -5.73 -2.28 -2.58
N MET A 62 -4.73 -1.50 -2.95
CA MET A 62 -4.52 -0.10 -2.58
C MET A 62 -4.52 0.75 -3.85
N VAL A 63 -5.64 1.40 -4.18
CA VAL A 63 -5.76 2.29 -5.33
C VAL A 63 -5.46 3.73 -4.89
N LYS A 64 -4.35 4.27 -5.39
CA LYS A 64 -3.82 5.58 -4.98
C LYS A 64 -3.93 6.58 -6.13
N PHE A 65 -4.62 7.71 -5.88
CA PHE A 65 -4.67 8.85 -6.78
C PHE A 65 -3.58 9.86 -6.47
N ASP A 66 -2.80 10.19 -7.48
CA ASP A 66 -1.81 11.26 -7.50
C ASP A 66 -2.15 12.32 -8.55
N GLN A 67 -1.34 13.36 -8.65
CA GLN A 67 -1.33 14.34 -9.74
C GLN A 67 0.00 15.04 -9.83
N VAL A 68 0.31 15.58 -10.99
CA VAL A 68 1.49 16.43 -11.20
C VAL A 68 1.43 17.66 -10.30
N GLY A 69 2.55 17.99 -9.65
CA GLY A 69 2.67 19.17 -8.77
C GLY A 69 1.96 19.03 -7.42
N CYS A 70 1.54 17.83 -7.04
CA CYS A 70 0.95 17.55 -5.74
C CYS A 70 2.02 17.40 -4.66
N LEU A 71 2.27 18.45 -3.88
CA LEU A 71 3.25 18.45 -2.80
C LEU A 71 3.04 17.33 -1.77
N TYR A 72 1.79 17.01 -1.43
CA TYR A 72 1.48 15.94 -0.48
C TYR A 72 1.65 14.55 -1.08
N CYS A 73 1.48 14.38 -2.41
CA CYS A 73 1.77 13.12 -3.10
C CYS A 73 3.28 12.88 -3.14
N GLU A 74 4.05 13.92 -3.47
CA GLU A 74 5.51 13.89 -3.44
C GLU A 74 6.02 13.52 -2.03
N LYS A 75 5.50 14.17 -0.99
CA LYS A 75 5.84 13.85 0.39
C LYS A 75 5.44 12.42 0.78
N LEU A 76 4.30 11.92 0.32
CA LEU A 76 3.88 10.53 0.54
C LEU A 76 4.87 9.57 -0.11
N ALA A 77 5.30 9.84 -1.35
CA ALA A 77 6.26 9.02 -2.08
C ALA A 77 7.66 9.09 -1.46
N LEU A 78 8.26 10.28 -1.36
CA LEU A 78 9.67 10.48 -1.00
C LEU A 78 9.96 10.31 0.49
N GLU A 79 9.00 10.54 1.36
CA GLU A 79 9.23 10.47 2.80
C GLU A 79 8.49 9.30 3.46
N THR A 80 7.20 9.12 3.17
CA THR A 80 6.36 8.19 3.91
C THR A 80 6.52 6.75 3.41
N LEU A 81 6.38 6.53 2.11
CA LEU A 81 6.57 5.20 1.51
C LEU A 81 8.05 4.80 1.44
N ALA A 82 8.98 5.75 1.48
CA ALA A 82 10.42 5.49 1.61
C ALA A 82 10.84 5.11 3.05
N GLU A 83 9.95 5.22 4.03
CA GLU A 83 10.24 4.78 5.40
C GLU A 83 10.36 3.25 5.44
N PRO A 84 11.49 2.66 5.92
CA PRO A 84 11.76 1.22 5.80
C PRO A 84 10.63 0.32 6.32
N ALA A 85 10.06 0.62 7.49
CA ALA A 85 8.96 -0.16 8.05
C ALA A 85 7.71 -0.10 7.18
N ILE A 86 7.38 1.09 6.67
CA ILE A 86 6.19 1.32 5.84
C ILE A 86 6.37 0.65 4.48
N ASN A 87 7.54 0.84 3.84
CA ASN A 87 7.84 0.25 2.54
C ASN A 87 7.72 -1.27 2.59
N ALA A 88 8.40 -1.91 3.55
CA ALA A 88 8.33 -3.36 3.73
C ALA A 88 6.90 -3.84 3.95
N TYR A 89 6.15 -3.16 4.82
CA TYR A 89 4.78 -3.51 5.16
C TYR A 89 3.82 -3.38 3.98
N VAL A 90 3.95 -2.30 3.20
CA VAL A 90 3.10 -2.10 2.00
C VAL A 90 3.37 -3.20 0.98
N ARG A 91 4.62 -3.51 0.68
CA ARG A 91 5.00 -4.56 -0.28
C ARG A 91 4.54 -5.96 0.14
N GLU A 92 4.57 -6.23 1.44
CA GLU A 92 4.14 -7.52 1.99
C GLU A 92 2.62 -7.69 1.97
N HIS A 93 1.86 -6.64 2.25
CA HIS A 93 0.43 -6.76 2.54
C HIS A 93 -0.50 -6.09 1.54
N PHE A 94 0.03 -5.30 0.59
CA PHE A 94 -0.79 -4.56 -0.35
C PHE A 94 -0.32 -4.75 -1.80
N VAL A 95 -1.25 -4.72 -2.72
CA VAL A 95 -1.02 -4.51 -4.16
C VAL A 95 -1.36 -3.05 -4.44
N VAL A 96 -0.42 -2.28 -4.98
CA VAL A 96 -0.59 -0.83 -5.17
C VAL A 96 -0.80 -0.52 -6.63
N VAL A 97 -1.97 0.01 -6.97
CA VAL A 97 -2.31 0.57 -8.29
C VAL A 97 -2.34 2.10 -8.18
N GLN A 98 -1.62 2.76 -9.07
CA GLN A 98 -1.51 4.22 -9.09
C GLN A 98 -2.28 4.81 -10.27
N LEU A 99 -3.09 5.83 -9.99
CA LEU A 99 -3.87 6.59 -10.96
C LEU A 99 -3.52 8.08 -10.90
N ASP A 100 -3.60 8.75 -12.05
CA ASP A 100 -3.47 10.20 -12.14
C ASP A 100 -4.86 10.85 -12.14
N LEU A 101 -5.09 11.79 -11.22
CA LEU A 101 -6.35 12.53 -11.14
C LEU A 101 -6.71 13.26 -12.45
N TYR A 102 -5.73 13.61 -13.25
CA TYR A 102 -5.88 14.29 -14.53
C TYR A 102 -5.43 13.45 -15.71
N GLY A 103 -5.14 12.16 -15.47
CA GLY A 103 -4.69 11.22 -16.48
C GLY A 103 -5.76 10.87 -17.52
N ASN A 104 -5.33 10.17 -18.56
CA ASN A 104 -6.17 9.81 -19.69
C ASN A 104 -6.07 8.33 -20.09
N ARG A 105 -5.45 7.49 -19.24
CA ARG A 105 -5.49 6.04 -19.44
C ARG A 105 -6.92 5.57 -19.19
N ASP A 106 -7.38 4.60 -19.98
CA ASP A 106 -8.68 3.99 -19.77
C ASP A 106 -8.68 3.14 -18.49
N VAL A 107 -9.72 3.31 -17.66
CA VAL A 107 -9.97 2.55 -16.45
C VAL A 107 -11.33 1.88 -16.57
N THR A 108 -11.39 0.58 -16.31
CA THR A 108 -12.64 -0.18 -16.27
C THR A 108 -13.10 -0.29 -14.80
N ASP A 109 -14.28 0.28 -14.49
CA ASP A 109 -14.90 0.19 -13.19
C ASP A 109 -15.62 -1.17 -12.99
N LEU A 110 -16.08 -1.46 -11.81
CA LEU A 110 -16.73 -2.73 -11.42
C LEU A 110 -18.10 -2.94 -12.09
N ASP A 111 -18.72 -1.90 -12.67
CA ASP A 111 -19.93 -2.01 -13.49
C ASP A 111 -19.61 -2.25 -14.98
N GLY A 112 -18.31 -2.35 -15.33
CA GLY A 112 -17.83 -2.51 -16.70
C GLY A 112 -17.78 -1.20 -17.50
N GLU A 113 -18.06 -0.03 -16.89
CA GLU A 113 -17.91 1.26 -17.57
C GLU A 113 -16.42 1.58 -17.72
N ILE A 114 -16.04 1.99 -18.93
CA ILE A 114 -14.68 2.37 -19.30
C ILE A 114 -14.63 3.88 -19.45
N LEU A 115 -13.80 4.55 -18.66
CA LEU A 115 -13.61 5.99 -18.69
C LEU A 115 -12.11 6.33 -18.56
N PRO A 116 -11.65 7.46 -19.13
CA PRO A 116 -10.32 7.99 -18.80
C PRO A 116 -10.18 8.28 -17.31
N GLU A 117 -8.97 8.14 -16.74
CA GLU A 117 -8.67 8.35 -15.31
C GLU A 117 -9.33 9.60 -14.73
N ASN A 118 -9.24 10.74 -15.45
CA ASN A 118 -9.81 12.00 -15.00
C ASN A 118 -11.35 12.02 -14.97
N GLU A 119 -12.01 11.26 -15.83
CA GLU A 119 -13.47 11.10 -15.82
C GLU A 119 -13.91 10.06 -14.79
N MET A 120 -13.15 8.99 -14.66
CA MET A 120 -13.35 7.99 -13.62
C MET A 120 -13.19 8.60 -12.23
N ALA A 121 -12.17 9.43 -12.02
CA ALA A 121 -12.00 10.17 -10.76
C ALA A 121 -13.21 11.05 -10.43
N ARG A 122 -13.81 11.71 -11.42
CA ARG A 122 -15.07 12.48 -11.24
C ARG A 122 -16.25 11.58 -10.88
N LYS A 123 -16.40 10.43 -11.56
CA LYS A 123 -17.43 9.42 -11.25
C LYS A 123 -17.32 8.95 -9.79
N TRP A 124 -16.08 8.72 -9.32
CA TRP A 124 -15.81 8.26 -7.96
C TRP A 124 -15.76 9.38 -6.92
N GLY A 125 -15.93 10.63 -7.32
CA GLY A 125 -15.93 11.78 -6.41
C GLY A 125 -14.56 12.08 -5.78
N VAL A 126 -13.47 11.74 -6.46
CA VAL A 126 -12.10 12.09 -6.03
C VAL A 126 -11.87 13.57 -6.29
N LEU A 127 -11.77 14.38 -5.23
CA LEU A 127 -11.69 15.84 -5.32
C LEU A 127 -10.27 16.39 -5.11
N PHE A 128 -9.37 15.60 -4.56
CA PHE A 128 -8.00 16.02 -4.23
C PHE A 128 -7.06 14.81 -4.10
N THR A 129 -5.77 15.06 -4.11
CA THR A 129 -4.72 14.06 -3.99
C THR A 129 -3.77 14.35 -2.82
N PRO A 130 -3.14 13.31 -2.24
CA PRO A 130 -3.44 11.91 -2.50
C PRO A 130 -4.81 11.52 -1.93
N THR A 131 -5.52 10.64 -2.62
CA THR A 131 -6.66 9.90 -2.08
C THR A 131 -6.40 8.42 -2.31
N ILE A 132 -6.60 7.59 -1.29
CA ILE A 132 -6.29 6.16 -1.35
C ILE A 132 -7.51 5.35 -0.92
N TYR A 133 -7.90 4.40 -1.76
CA TYR A 133 -8.94 3.41 -1.48
C TYR A 133 -8.31 2.06 -1.15
N PHE A 134 -8.89 1.32 -0.21
CA PHE A 134 -8.42 0.01 0.22
C PHE A 134 -9.53 -1.02 0.07
N ILE A 135 -9.27 -2.10 -0.67
CA ILE A 135 -10.20 -3.19 -0.91
C ILE A 135 -9.56 -4.49 -0.43
N GLY A 136 -10.05 -5.02 0.70
CA GLY A 136 -9.49 -6.21 1.37
C GLY A 136 -10.39 -7.44 1.31
N LYS A 137 -11.51 -7.39 0.57
CA LYS A 137 -12.43 -8.49 0.42
C LYS A 137 -13.19 -8.42 -0.89
N SER A 138 -13.63 -9.57 -1.37
CA SER A 138 -14.56 -9.68 -2.50
C SER A 138 -15.83 -8.84 -2.26
N THR A 139 -16.42 -8.32 -3.34
CA THR A 139 -17.51 -7.36 -3.27
C THR A 139 -18.46 -7.53 -4.48
N ASP A 140 -19.73 -7.25 -4.26
CA ASP A 140 -20.75 -7.12 -5.33
C ASP A 140 -20.96 -5.63 -5.68
N ALA A 141 -20.08 -4.74 -5.24
CA ALA A 141 -20.13 -3.32 -5.54
C ALA A 141 -19.92 -3.07 -7.03
N THR A 142 -20.49 -1.99 -7.52
CA THR A 142 -20.40 -1.59 -8.94
C THR A 142 -19.42 -0.44 -9.19
N THR A 143 -18.87 0.14 -8.13
CA THR A 143 -17.86 1.22 -8.24
C THR A 143 -16.78 1.07 -7.18
N LEU A 144 -15.57 1.58 -7.46
CA LEU A 144 -14.45 1.57 -6.51
C LEU A 144 -14.81 2.16 -5.13
N PRO A 145 -15.46 3.33 -5.00
CA PRO A 145 -15.83 3.86 -3.69
C PRO A 145 -16.78 2.96 -2.89
N GLN A 146 -17.68 2.25 -3.58
CA GLN A 146 -18.59 1.30 -2.92
C GLN A 146 -17.87 0.01 -2.49
N ALA A 147 -16.88 -0.44 -3.26
CA ALA A 147 -16.05 -1.60 -2.94
C ALA A 147 -15.08 -1.31 -1.79
N SER A 148 -14.72 -0.05 -1.58
CA SER A 148 -13.70 0.35 -0.62
C SER A 148 -14.12 0.05 0.82
N ASN A 149 -13.28 -0.73 1.51
CA ASN A 149 -13.45 -1.02 2.93
C ASN A 149 -12.93 0.11 3.84
N ALA A 150 -11.96 0.87 3.34
CA ALA A 150 -11.42 2.05 4.00
C ALA A 150 -10.91 3.05 2.95
N THR A 151 -11.00 4.33 3.26
CA THR A 151 -10.50 5.40 2.39
C THR A 151 -9.64 6.36 3.21
N MET A 152 -8.48 6.70 2.67
CA MET A 152 -7.61 7.74 3.24
C MET A 152 -7.64 8.97 2.34
N PRO A 153 -8.35 10.02 2.72
CA PRO A 153 -8.32 11.31 2.03
C PRO A 153 -7.13 12.14 2.53
N GLY A 154 -6.27 12.58 1.62
CA GLY A 154 -5.08 13.37 1.95
C GLY A 154 -3.90 12.54 2.46
N SER A 155 -2.95 13.20 3.12
CA SER A 155 -1.71 12.59 3.61
C SER A 155 -1.66 12.61 5.13
N PHE A 156 -1.26 11.49 5.72
CA PHE A 156 -0.97 11.35 7.14
C PHE A 156 0.54 11.43 7.40
N GLY A 157 0.93 11.82 8.61
CA GLY A 157 2.31 11.65 9.08
C GLY A 157 2.68 10.16 9.20
N LYS A 158 3.98 9.84 9.07
CA LYS A 158 4.49 8.46 9.01
C LYS A 158 3.90 7.50 10.05
N PRO A 159 3.91 7.78 11.37
CA PRO A 159 3.37 6.84 12.34
C PRO A 159 1.85 6.65 12.21
N THR A 160 1.12 7.71 11.85
CA THR A 160 -0.33 7.65 11.64
C THR A 160 -0.66 6.84 10.39
N PHE A 161 0.11 7.03 9.31
CA PHE A 161 -0.04 6.27 8.07
C PHE A 161 0.24 4.79 8.31
N PHE A 162 1.34 4.46 9.00
CA PHE A 162 1.68 3.08 9.32
C PHE A 162 0.60 2.42 10.19
N GLY A 163 0.13 3.12 11.22
CA GLY A 163 -0.98 2.63 12.03
C GLY A 163 -2.29 2.46 11.25
N PHE A 164 -2.54 3.31 10.24
CA PHE A 164 -3.70 3.15 9.38
C PHE A 164 -3.61 1.90 8.49
N LEU A 165 -2.43 1.61 7.92
CA LEU A 165 -2.19 0.39 7.16
C LEU A 165 -2.39 -0.87 8.02
N GLN A 166 -1.88 -0.87 9.25
CA GLN A 166 -2.07 -1.98 10.20
C GLN A 166 -3.55 -2.14 10.55
N TRP A 167 -4.24 -1.05 10.83
CA TRP A 167 -5.68 -1.05 11.14
C TRP A 167 -6.52 -1.61 9.99
N VAL A 168 -6.19 -1.24 8.75
CA VAL A 168 -6.82 -1.78 7.54
C VAL A 168 -6.51 -3.27 7.39
N ARG A 169 -5.25 -3.66 7.52
CA ARG A 169 -4.80 -5.06 7.37
C ARG A 169 -5.45 -6.00 8.38
N GLU A 170 -5.69 -5.53 9.60
CA GLU A 170 -6.37 -6.28 10.66
C GLU A 170 -7.90 -6.36 10.47
N GLY A 171 -8.46 -5.73 9.44
CA GLY A 171 -9.90 -5.75 9.14
C GLY A 171 -10.76 -4.96 10.13
N ASN A 172 -10.17 -4.03 10.88
CA ASN A 172 -10.87 -3.26 11.91
C ASN A 172 -11.99 -2.35 11.36
N TYR A 173 -12.01 -2.10 10.04
CA TYR A 173 -13.08 -1.37 9.35
C TYR A 173 -14.42 -2.13 9.38
N ASP A 174 -14.42 -3.43 9.64
CA ASP A 174 -15.61 -4.29 9.60
C ASP A 174 -16.20 -4.50 11.01
N GLY A 175 -16.51 -3.40 11.70
CA GLY A 175 -17.09 -3.41 13.04
C GLY A 175 -16.09 -3.60 14.20
N GLY A 176 -14.78 -3.50 13.88
CA GLY A 176 -13.70 -3.55 14.86
C GLY A 176 -13.48 -2.24 15.63
N GLU A 177 -12.27 -2.05 16.12
CA GLU A 177 -11.90 -0.84 16.88
C GLU A 177 -11.84 0.40 15.96
N PRO A 178 -12.48 1.53 16.30
CA PRO A 178 -12.33 2.77 15.54
C PRO A 178 -10.87 3.21 15.40
N PHE A 179 -10.50 3.72 14.23
CA PHE A 179 -9.09 4.02 13.90
C PHE A 179 -8.41 4.93 14.95
N GLN A 180 -9.06 6.00 15.39
CA GLN A 180 -8.47 6.92 16.36
C GLN A 180 -8.15 6.23 17.69
N LYS A 181 -9.02 5.31 18.13
CA LYS A 181 -8.81 4.54 19.36
C LYS A 181 -7.68 3.54 19.18
N TYR A 182 -7.66 2.83 18.04
CA TYR A 182 -6.58 1.94 17.64
C TYR A 182 -5.22 2.66 17.64
N LEU A 183 -5.16 3.82 16.99
CA LEU A 183 -3.94 4.61 16.87
C LEU A 183 -3.40 5.05 18.23
N VAL A 184 -4.26 5.55 19.12
CA VAL A 184 -3.85 5.96 20.48
C VAL A 184 -3.27 4.78 21.27
N ARG A 185 -3.92 3.61 21.16
CA ARG A 185 -3.48 2.40 21.87
C ARG A 185 -2.15 1.84 21.32
N ARG A 186 -1.92 1.93 20.01
CA ARG A 186 -0.79 1.32 19.31
C ARG A 186 0.39 2.26 19.06
N MET A 187 0.28 3.55 19.36
CA MET A 187 1.25 4.55 18.91
C MET A 187 2.69 4.28 19.35
N ASP A 188 2.89 3.84 20.59
CA ASP A 188 4.25 3.56 21.11
C ASP A 188 4.85 2.32 20.44
N GLU A 189 4.05 1.28 20.18
CA GLU A 189 4.46 0.08 19.46
C GLU A 189 4.81 0.42 18.01
N ILE A 190 3.95 1.19 17.32
CA ILE A 190 4.17 1.67 15.95
C ILE A 190 5.50 2.41 15.82
N ARG A 191 5.81 3.30 16.76
CA ARG A 191 7.09 4.04 16.77
C ARG A 191 8.28 3.11 16.98
N SER A 192 8.15 2.15 17.90
CA SER A 192 9.19 1.17 18.17
C SER A 192 9.46 0.27 16.95
N GLU A 193 8.43 -0.18 16.26
CA GLU A 193 8.55 -0.96 15.02
C GLU A 193 9.29 -0.17 13.93
N MET A 194 8.95 1.11 13.77
CA MET A 194 9.62 1.99 12.80
C MET A 194 11.10 2.23 13.15
N GLU A 195 11.43 2.42 14.43
CA GLU A 195 12.81 2.59 14.89
C GLU A 195 13.64 1.31 14.67
N ALA A 196 13.06 0.16 14.96
CA ALA A 196 13.71 -1.14 14.75
C ALA A 196 13.99 -1.38 13.24
N ALA A 197 13.05 -1.07 12.36
CA ALA A 197 13.23 -1.20 10.92
C ALA A 197 14.33 -0.28 10.37
N ARG A 198 14.42 0.97 10.85
CA ARG A 198 15.50 1.89 10.49
C ARG A 198 16.87 1.36 10.91
N ALA A 199 16.96 0.84 12.13
CA ALA A 199 18.21 0.27 12.65
C ALA A 199 18.67 -0.95 11.84
N ALA A 200 17.74 -1.73 11.29
CA ALA A 200 18.04 -2.91 10.46
C ALA A 200 18.44 -2.56 9.03
N SER A 201 18.10 -1.36 8.54
CA SER A 201 18.38 -0.89 7.17
C SER A 201 19.62 0.03 7.06
N SER A 202 20.28 0.33 8.19
CA SER A 202 21.52 1.14 8.29
C SER A 202 22.76 0.25 8.23
#